data_01fe99290e5c756901d72c6b8a94d4d4
#
_entry.id   01fe99290e5c756901d72c6b8a94d4d4
#
_cell.length_a   1.000
_cell.length_b   1.000
_cell.length_c   1.000
_cell.angle_alpha   90.00
_cell.angle_beta   90.00
_cell.angle_gamma   90.00
#
_symmetry.space_group_name_H-M   'P 1'
#
loop_
_entity.id
_entity.type
_entity.pdbx_description
1 polymer ?
#
loop_
_entity_poly.entity_id
_entity_poly.type
_entity_poly.pdbx_seq_one_letter_code
_entity_poly.pdbx_strand_id
1 'polypeptide(L)'
;MHWSDGAPLQGVKILDLCRVVSGPFATMLLGDLGADVLKIEEPNNGDEARTYGPPFVGGESAYFLSVNRNKRSCAVDLKSEGGKELILRLASAGDVVIENFRPGTMERLGLGFETLRKANDRLVYCGISGFGRSGPEANRPGYDLILQGESGVMDITGDADGPPTKVGTSIADLVTGLYAAQAVLAALAQRQRTGKGGRVDVSMLDSMASLLTFNAGMYYTSGKSPKRRGNAHPTISPYETFQASDGWFNLGVANDRFWASFCKVMDRPDLMAEPRYARAADRAALRSELKAVLEPIFRERPRDYWTALFAGASIPCGAIKSVGEVCEAPQLVARGVARSMQHPAAGDLRYLASTVRFDDQPPPDARRPPLLGEHTNEILTEWLSMDDAEIANFADKGAFGKSEASLKEGV
;
A
#
# COMPACT_ATOMS: atom_id res chain seq x y z
N MET A 1 -13.08 -20.99 -5.79
CA MET A 1 -13.25 -20.19 -4.55
C MET A 1 -14.15 -19.00 -4.89
N HIS A 2 -15.30 -18.91 -4.28
CA HIS A 2 -16.33 -17.92 -4.62
C HIS A 2 -16.65 -17.07 -3.38
N TRP A 3 -16.91 -15.77 -3.55
CA TRP A 3 -17.28 -14.89 -2.42
C TRP A 3 -18.58 -15.35 -1.73
N SER A 4 -19.48 -16.01 -2.46
CA SER A 4 -20.71 -16.60 -1.90
C SER A 4 -20.48 -17.77 -0.94
N ASP A 5 -19.31 -18.41 -0.98
CA ASP A 5 -18.93 -19.51 -0.08
C ASP A 5 -18.36 -19.00 1.26
N GLY A 6 -18.34 -17.67 1.42
CA GLY A 6 -17.74 -16.95 2.53
C GLY A 6 -16.42 -16.28 2.13
N ALA A 7 -16.10 -15.16 2.79
CA ALA A 7 -14.85 -14.47 2.54
C ALA A 7 -13.64 -15.27 3.09
N PRO A 8 -12.46 -15.22 2.43
CA PRO A 8 -11.29 -16.02 2.82
C PRO A 8 -10.85 -15.90 4.28
N LEU A 9 -11.03 -14.70 4.88
CA LEU A 9 -10.71 -14.42 6.26
C LEU A 9 -11.94 -14.24 7.15
N GLN A 10 -13.10 -14.73 6.73
CA GLN A 10 -14.31 -14.67 7.55
C GLN A 10 -14.08 -15.30 8.93
N GLY A 11 -14.42 -14.55 9.98
CA GLY A 11 -14.23 -14.96 11.37
C GLY A 11 -12.82 -14.72 11.93
N VAL A 12 -11.87 -14.25 11.14
CA VAL A 12 -10.54 -13.82 11.63
C VAL A 12 -10.66 -12.43 12.23
N LYS A 13 -10.28 -12.29 13.49
CA LYS A 13 -10.30 -11.06 14.28
C LYS A 13 -8.92 -10.42 14.35
N ILE A 14 -8.78 -9.18 13.88
CA ILE A 14 -7.51 -8.45 13.81
C ILE A 14 -7.55 -7.20 14.68
N LEU A 15 -6.64 -7.09 15.66
CA LEU A 15 -6.36 -5.87 16.38
C LEU A 15 -5.34 -5.03 15.56
N ASP A 16 -5.79 -3.90 15.05
CA ASP A 16 -4.99 -2.93 14.32
C ASP A 16 -4.57 -1.78 15.27
N LEU A 17 -3.35 -1.85 15.78
CA LEU A 17 -2.72 -0.80 16.60
C LEU A 17 -1.89 0.18 15.76
N CYS A 18 -1.99 0.07 14.43
CA CYS A 18 -1.15 0.83 13.50
C CYS A 18 -1.66 2.25 13.31
N ARG A 19 -0.75 3.09 12.79
CA ARG A 19 -0.98 4.49 12.46
C ARG A 19 -0.47 4.81 11.06
N VAL A 20 -0.94 5.88 10.51
CA VAL A 20 -0.51 6.52 9.24
C VAL A 20 -0.83 5.66 8.03
N VAL A 21 0.11 4.89 7.44
CA VAL A 21 -0.14 4.18 6.17
C VAL A 21 0.22 2.70 6.22
N SER A 22 1.46 2.33 6.48
CA SER A 22 1.96 0.97 6.22
C SER A 22 1.11 -0.13 6.88
N GLY A 23 0.89 -0.03 8.17
CA GLY A 23 0.02 -0.95 8.89
C GLY A 23 -1.46 -0.81 8.56
N PRO A 24 -2.03 0.42 8.56
CA PRO A 24 -3.41 0.64 8.14
C PRO A 24 -3.72 0.11 6.74
N PHE A 25 -2.80 0.22 5.78
CA PHE A 25 -2.95 -0.37 4.47
C PHE A 25 -2.96 -1.91 4.51
N ALA A 26 -2.05 -2.52 5.30
CA ALA A 26 -2.04 -3.97 5.48
C ALA A 26 -3.35 -4.49 6.06
N THR A 27 -3.85 -3.86 7.13
CA THR A 27 -5.09 -4.27 7.80
C THR A 27 -6.33 -4.01 6.93
N MET A 28 -6.33 -2.95 6.12
CA MET A 28 -7.36 -2.71 5.11
C MET A 28 -7.42 -3.84 4.07
N LEU A 29 -6.26 -4.30 3.57
CA LEU A 29 -6.20 -5.42 2.62
C LEU A 29 -6.71 -6.73 3.23
N LEU A 30 -6.42 -6.99 4.51
CA LEU A 30 -6.96 -8.15 5.23
C LEU A 30 -8.48 -8.01 5.47
N GLY A 31 -8.96 -6.79 5.74
CA GLY A 31 -10.38 -6.47 5.79
C GLY A 31 -11.09 -6.68 4.45
N ASP A 32 -10.44 -6.34 3.33
CA ASP A 32 -10.96 -6.61 1.98
C ASP A 32 -11.13 -8.12 1.71
N LEU A 33 -10.39 -8.97 2.43
CA LEU A 33 -10.51 -10.43 2.40
C LEU A 33 -11.52 -10.98 3.43
N GLY A 34 -12.20 -10.11 4.16
CA GLY A 34 -13.28 -10.47 5.09
C GLY A 34 -12.87 -10.63 6.54
N ALA A 35 -11.66 -10.23 6.93
CA ALA A 35 -11.27 -10.17 8.34
C ALA A 35 -12.08 -9.08 9.07
N ASP A 36 -12.42 -9.33 10.33
CA ASP A 36 -13.00 -8.33 11.23
C ASP A 36 -11.87 -7.52 11.86
N VAL A 37 -11.67 -6.30 11.34
CA VAL A 37 -10.56 -5.43 11.72
C VAL A 37 -11.01 -4.39 12.72
N LEU A 38 -10.46 -4.46 13.92
CA LEU A 38 -10.63 -3.49 14.98
C LEU A 38 -9.42 -2.54 15.05
N LYS A 39 -9.60 -1.31 14.62
CA LYS A 39 -8.60 -0.25 14.76
C LYS A 39 -8.66 0.36 16.14
N ILE A 40 -7.56 0.27 16.88
CA ILE A 40 -7.39 0.89 18.19
C ILE A 40 -6.77 2.28 18.00
N GLU A 41 -7.45 3.29 18.51
CA GLU A 41 -7.04 4.68 18.33
C GLU A 41 -6.90 5.39 19.68
N GLU A 42 -6.04 6.41 19.72
CA GLU A 42 -5.94 7.32 20.89
C GLU A 42 -7.26 8.09 21.07
N PRO A 43 -7.80 8.20 22.30
CA PRO A 43 -9.15 8.72 22.48
C PRO A 43 -9.42 10.15 22.01
N ASN A 44 -8.41 11.05 22.10
CA ASN A 44 -8.65 12.48 21.82
C ASN A 44 -8.48 12.83 20.33
N ASN A 45 -7.40 12.32 19.70
CA ASN A 45 -7.01 12.71 18.35
C ASN A 45 -7.06 11.56 17.34
N GLY A 46 -7.19 10.32 17.80
CA GLY A 46 -7.17 9.14 16.94
C GLY A 46 -5.79 8.88 16.31
N ASP A 47 -5.83 8.32 15.12
CA ASP A 47 -4.66 8.15 14.26
C ASP A 47 -4.20 9.52 13.73
N GLU A 48 -2.89 9.78 13.74
CA GLU A 48 -2.29 11.00 13.19
C GLU A 48 -2.76 11.29 11.76
N ALA A 49 -3.05 10.25 10.95
CA ALA A 49 -3.58 10.40 9.60
C ALA A 49 -4.92 11.14 9.55
N ARG A 50 -5.70 11.23 10.65
CA ARG A 50 -6.92 12.03 10.72
C ARG A 50 -6.66 13.53 10.61
N THR A 51 -5.43 13.97 10.91
CA THR A 51 -5.02 15.39 10.82
C THR A 51 -4.31 15.73 9.51
N TYR A 52 -4.01 14.72 8.65
CA TYR A 52 -3.29 14.96 7.41
C TYR A 52 -4.22 15.52 6.32
N GLY A 53 -3.93 16.74 5.93
CA GLY A 53 -4.67 17.46 4.89
C GLY A 53 -4.12 18.87 4.66
N PRO A 54 -4.66 19.64 3.72
CA PRO A 54 -5.85 19.33 2.90
C PRO A 54 -5.61 18.22 1.85
N PRO A 55 -6.66 17.58 1.29
CA PRO A 55 -8.07 17.93 1.46
C PRO A 55 -8.73 17.24 2.66
N PHE A 56 -9.74 17.92 3.23
CA PHE A 56 -10.68 17.37 4.20
C PHE A 56 -12.09 17.35 3.59
N VAL A 57 -12.87 16.32 3.88
CA VAL A 57 -14.25 16.19 3.42
C VAL A 57 -15.14 15.96 4.64
N GLY A 58 -16.05 16.89 4.92
CA GLY A 58 -16.89 16.84 6.12
C GLY A 58 -16.09 16.78 7.43
N GLY A 59 -14.90 17.37 7.47
CA GLY A 59 -14.00 17.32 8.63
C GLY A 59 -13.07 16.11 8.67
N GLU A 60 -13.30 15.08 7.86
CA GLU A 60 -12.47 13.87 7.79
C GLU A 60 -11.32 14.03 6.78
N SER A 61 -10.14 13.56 7.14
CA SER A 61 -8.96 13.54 6.28
C SER A 61 -9.15 12.57 5.13
N ALA A 62 -8.99 13.05 3.89
CA ALA A 62 -8.98 12.17 2.72
C ALA A 62 -7.86 11.10 2.79
N TYR A 63 -6.77 11.43 3.48
CA TYR A 63 -5.66 10.51 3.72
C TYR A 63 -6.10 9.33 4.59
N PHE A 64 -6.74 9.63 5.75
CA PHE A 64 -7.28 8.60 6.64
C PHE A 64 -8.35 7.75 5.93
N LEU A 65 -9.28 8.39 5.23
CA LEU A 65 -10.37 7.72 4.52
C LEU A 65 -9.86 6.72 3.47
N SER A 66 -8.70 7.00 2.84
CA SER A 66 -8.17 6.19 1.75
C SER A 66 -7.63 4.80 2.18
N VAL A 67 -7.24 4.63 3.45
CA VAL A 67 -6.56 3.40 3.95
C VAL A 67 -7.26 2.74 5.14
N ASN A 68 -8.51 3.14 5.46
CA ASN A 68 -9.20 2.63 6.65
C ASN A 68 -10.61 2.06 6.38
N ARG A 69 -10.95 1.74 5.13
CA ARG A 69 -12.18 0.98 4.85
C ARG A 69 -12.14 -0.42 5.47
N ASN A 70 -13.29 -1.03 5.68
CA ASN A 70 -13.46 -2.36 6.28
C ASN A 70 -12.96 -2.46 7.72
N LYS A 71 -12.87 -1.32 8.43
CA LYS A 71 -12.48 -1.31 9.84
C LYS A 71 -13.61 -0.83 10.74
N ARG A 72 -13.54 -1.24 12.00
CA ARG A 72 -14.27 -0.68 13.13
C ARG A 72 -13.28 0.06 14.01
N SER A 73 -13.66 1.18 14.61
CA SER A 73 -12.78 1.99 15.49
C SER A 73 -13.19 1.85 16.93
N CYS A 74 -12.22 1.62 17.80
CA CYS A 74 -12.34 1.65 19.25
C CYS A 74 -11.30 2.62 19.81
N ALA A 75 -11.75 3.60 20.59
CA ALA A 75 -10.88 4.58 21.24
C ALA A 75 -10.36 4.02 22.56
N VAL A 76 -9.03 3.84 22.69
CA VAL A 76 -8.40 3.23 23.88
C VAL A 76 -7.11 3.96 24.25
N ASP A 77 -7.00 4.40 25.51
CA ASP A 77 -5.75 4.93 26.04
C ASP A 77 -4.80 3.81 26.47
N LEU A 78 -3.85 3.46 25.62
CA LEU A 78 -2.84 2.43 25.85
C LEU A 78 -1.90 2.72 27.04
N LYS A 79 -1.93 3.92 27.61
CA LYS A 79 -1.10 4.30 28.76
C LYS A 79 -1.81 4.03 30.08
N SER A 80 -3.14 4.04 30.09
CA SER A 80 -3.95 3.77 31.29
C SER A 80 -3.93 2.30 31.68
N GLU A 81 -4.18 2.00 32.95
CA GLU A 81 -4.30 0.61 33.43
C GLU A 81 -5.50 -0.09 32.78
N GLY A 82 -6.64 0.59 32.69
CA GLY A 82 -7.83 0.03 32.02
C GLY A 82 -7.60 -0.25 30.55
N GLY A 83 -6.92 0.65 29.83
CA GLY A 83 -6.62 0.46 28.41
C GLY A 83 -5.70 -0.73 28.16
N LYS A 84 -4.65 -0.90 28.98
CA LYS A 84 -3.76 -2.09 28.88
C LYS A 84 -4.51 -3.39 29.17
N GLU A 85 -5.32 -3.42 30.23
CA GLU A 85 -6.14 -4.60 30.55
C GLU A 85 -7.09 -4.92 29.39
N LEU A 86 -7.71 -3.90 28.82
CA LEU A 86 -8.64 -4.07 27.68
C LEU A 86 -7.95 -4.66 26.45
N ILE A 87 -6.76 -4.15 26.09
CA ILE A 87 -5.99 -4.70 24.95
C ILE A 87 -5.59 -6.16 25.20
N LEU A 88 -5.23 -6.54 26.44
CA LEU A 88 -4.95 -7.93 26.77
C LEU A 88 -6.18 -8.83 26.58
N ARG A 89 -7.37 -8.39 26.99
CA ARG A 89 -8.62 -9.14 26.78
C ARG A 89 -8.96 -9.24 25.28
N LEU A 90 -8.84 -8.14 24.53
CA LEU A 90 -9.08 -8.13 23.09
C LEU A 90 -8.09 -9.06 22.34
N ALA A 91 -6.82 -9.07 22.73
CA ALA A 91 -5.82 -9.96 22.14
C ALA A 91 -6.07 -11.44 22.48
N SER A 92 -6.62 -11.73 23.67
CA SER A 92 -7.04 -13.09 24.03
C SER A 92 -8.17 -13.61 23.15
N ALA A 93 -9.08 -12.74 22.73
CA ALA A 93 -10.21 -13.06 21.85
C ALA A 93 -9.88 -12.90 20.36
N GLY A 94 -8.73 -12.30 20.02
CA GLY A 94 -8.29 -11.99 18.66
C GLY A 94 -7.39 -13.07 18.07
N ASP A 95 -7.22 -12.99 16.76
CA ASP A 95 -6.36 -13.90 15.99
C ASP A 95 -5.02 -13.25 15.64
N VAL A 96 -5.03 -11.94 15.37
CA VAL A 96 -3.88 -11.19 14.90
C VAL A 96 -3.78 -9.86 15.63
N VAL A 97 -2.57 -9.46 16.00
CA VAL A 97 -2.21 -8.09 16.41
C VAL A 97 -1.22 -7.54 15.40
N ILE A 98 -1.50 -6.37 14.87
CA ILE A 98 -0.59 -5.64 13.97
C ILE A 98 -0.29 -4.28 14.59
N GLU A 99 1.01 -3.91 14.63
CA GLU A 99 1.47 -2.62 15.13
C GLU A 99 2.64 -2.08 14.29
N ASN A 100 2.77 -0.76 14.24
CA ASN A 100 3.89 -0.09 13.55
C ASN A 100 4.53 1.00 14.42
N PHE A 101 4.58 0.77 15.73
CA PHE A 101 5.32 1.64 16.65
C PHE A 101 6.83 1.42 16.52
N ARG A 102 7.58 2.36 17.08
CA ARG A 102 9.03 2.16 17.22
C ARG A 102 9.33 0.90 18.05
N PRO A 103 10.33 0.12 17.66
CA PRO A 103 10.74 -1.08 18.43
C PRO A 103 10.85 -0.79 19.93
N GLY A 104 10.38 -1.70 20.75
CA GLY A 104 10.35 -1.57 22.21
C GLY A 104 9.18 -0.76 22.78
N THR A 105 8.33 -0.13 21.96
CA THR A 105 7.20 0.65 22.47
C THR A 105 6.13 -0.25 23.07
N MET A 106 5.74 -1.32 22.40
CA MET A 106 4.77 -2.28 22.93
C MET A 106 5.27 -2.95 24.21
N GLU A 107 6.56 -3.26 24.26
CA GLU A 107 7.21 -3.80 25.45
C GLU A 107 7.15 -2.83 26.64
N ARG A 108 7.41 -1.52 26.42
CA ARG A 108 7.31 -0.47 27.48
C ARG A 108 5.87 -0.26 27.95
N LEU A 109 4.89 -0.48 27.08
CA LEU A 109 3.47 -0.44 27.46
C LEU A 109 3.01 -1.71 28.22
N GLY A 110 3.87 -2.75 28.30
CA GLY A 110 3.50 -4.04 28.87
C GLY A 110 2.64 -4.90 27.92
N LEU A 111 2.57 -4.53 26.65
CA LEU A 111 1.76 -5.16 25.59
C LEU A 111 2.64 -5.80 24.50
N GLY A 112 3.92 -6.06 24.80
CA GLY A 112 4.84 -6.73 23.86
C GLY A 112 4.44 -8.16 23.54
N PHE A 113 5.04 -8.72 22.47
CA PHE A 113 4.72 -10.06 21.97
C PHE A 113 4.67 -11.13 23.05
N GLU A 114 5.66 -11.19 23.94
CA GLU A 114 5.71 -12.23 24.99
C GLU A 114 4.55 -12.13 25.99
N THR A 115 4.10 -10.90 26.28
CA THR A 115 2.94 -10.67 27.15
C THR A 115 1.65 -11.12 26.46
N LEU A 116 1.45 -10.71 25.21
CA LEU A 116 0.26 -11.07 24.44
C LEU A 116 0.20 -12.58 24.15
N ARG A 117 1.34 -13.21 23.87
CA ARG A 117 1.44 -14.66 23.66
C ARG A 117 1.07 -15.47 24.90
N LYS A 118 1.36 -14.97 26.10
CA LYS A 118 0.92 -15.63 27.34
C LYS A 118 -0.59 -15.61 27.50
N ALA A 119 -1.26 -14.58 27.01
CA ALA A 119 -2.71 -14.49 27.02
C ALA A 119 -3.36 -15.33 25.90
N ASN A 120 -2.66 -15.49 24.76
CA ASN A 120 -3.13 -16.28 23.62
C ASN A 120 -1.93 -16.85 22.83
N ASP A 121 -1.62 -18.14 23.03
CA ASP A 121 -0.49 -18.80 22.34
C ASP A 121 -0.74 -19.06 20.85
N ARG A 122 -1.98 -18.86 20.39
CA ARG A 122 -2.38 -18.93 18.99
C ARG A 122 -2.29 -17.56 18.27
N LEU A 123 -1.99 -16.49 19.00
CA LEU A 123 -1.94 -15.13 18.44
C LEU A 123 -0.82 -14.97 17.42
N VAL A 124 -1.14 -14.44 16.27
CA VAL A 124 -0.18 -13.94 15.28
C VAL A 124 0.12 -12.47 15.62
N TYR A 125 1.37 -12.15 15.87
CA TYR A 125 1.80 -10.78 16.14
C TYR A 125 2.65 -10.28 14.98
N CYS A 126 2.24 -9.21 14.31
CA CYS A 126 2.97 -8.60 13.21
C CYS A 126 3.47 -7.20 13.63
N GLY A 127 4.78 -7.04 13.71
CA GLY A 127 5.42 -5.75 13.97
C GLY A 127 6.00 -5.19 12.67
N ILE A 128 5.66 -3.94 12.34
CA ILE A 128 6.21 -3.20 11.21
C ILE A 128 7.14 -2.11 11.73
N SER A 129 8.32 -1.96 11.14
CA SER A 129 9.26 -0.90 11.53
C SER A 129 10.11 -0.43 10.36
N GLY A 130 10.75 0.73 10.49
CA GLY A 130 11.58 1.30 9.42
C GLY A 130 12.74 0.38 9.00
N PHE A 131 13.51 -0.10 9.97
CA PHE A 131 14.75 -0.84 9.72
C PHE A 131 14.73 -2.27 10.26
N GLY A 132 13.57 -2.79 10.68
CA GLY A 132 13.46 -4.09 11.33
C GLY A 132 13.74 -4.01 12.83
N ARG A 133 13.47 -5.12 13.54
CA ARG A 133 13.67 -5.21 15.00
C ARG A 133 15.07 -5.69 15.39
N SER A 134 15.93 -5.99 14.44
CA SER A 134 17.30 -6.47 14.64
C SER A 134 18.28 -5.71 13.74
N GLY A 135 19.56 -5.89 13.99
CA GLY A 135 20.62 -5.22 13.24
C GLY A 135 21.03 -3.85 13.83
N PRO A 136 22.05 -3.21 13.25
CA PRO A 136 22.67 -2.00 13.82
C PRO A 136 21.73 -0.79 13.81
N GLU A 137 20.72 -0.78 12.97
CA GLU A 137 19.83 0.36 12.75
C GLU A 137 18.39 0.17 13.31
N ALA A 138 18.15 -0.90 14.05
CA ALA A 138 16.82 -1.25 14.55
C ALA A 138 16.10 -0.13 15.31
N ASN A 139 16.83 0.77 15.96
CA ASN A 139 16.28 1.88 16.73
C ASN A 139 16.14 3.19 15.94
N ARG A 140 16.57 3.22 14.66
CA ARG A 140 16.46 4.42 13.83
C ARG A 140 14.97 4.68 13.47
N PRO A 141 14.51 5.94 13.53
CA PRO A 141 13.21 6.30 12.99
C PRO A 141 13.25 6.24 11.46
N GLY A 142 12.20 5.73 10.84
CA GLY A 142 12.04 5.67 9.40
C GLY A 142 10.64 6.07 8.99
N TYR A 143 10.55 6.91 7.94
CA TYR A 143 9.33 7.23 7.21
C TYR A 143 9.55 6.95 5.74
N ASP A 144 8.49 6.92 4.96
CA ASP A 144 8.51 6.60 3.53
C ASP A 144 9.67 7.25 2.76
N LEU A 145 9.81 8.59 2.85
CA LEU A 145 10.86 9.31 2.14
C LEU A 145 12.27 8.83 2.48
N ILE A 146 12.51 8.56 3.78
CA ILE A 146 13.82 8.10 4.25
C ILE A 146 14.12 6.72 3.69
N LEU A 147 13.15 5.81 3.75
CA LEU A 147 13.33 4.42 3.30
C LEU A 147 13.41 4.31 1.77
N GLN A 148 12.75 5.19 1.03
CA GLN A 148 12.96 5.28 -0.41
C GLN A 148 14.42 5.65 -0.75
N GLY A 149 15.03 6.57 0.01
CA GLY A 149 16.43 6.96 -0.16
C GLY A 149 17.40 5.85 0.25
N GLU A 150 17.25 5.32 1.46
CA GLU A 150 18.15 4.33 2.06
C GLU A 150 18.13 2.97 1.32
N SER A 151 17.02 2.65 0.65
CA SER A 151 16.90 1.40 -0.12
C SER A 151 17.60 1.41 -1.48
N GLY A 152 18.09 2.56 -1.95
CA GLY A 152 18.65 2.71 -3.29
C GLY A 152 17.62 2.92 -4.41
N VAL A 153 16.31 2.81 -4.13
CA VAL A 153 15.27 3.01 -5.15
C VAL A 153 15.27 4.44 -5.70
N MET A 154 15.49 5.45 -4.85
CA MET A 154 15.61 6.83 -5.31
C MET A 154 16.84 7.06 -6.19
N ASP A 155 17.95 6.36 -5.92
CA ASP A 155 19.17 6.54 -6.72
C ASP A 155 19.01 6.08 -8.18
N ILE A 156 18.14 5.09 -8.42
CA ILE A 156 17.84 4.60 -9.77
C ILE A 156 16.61 5.26 -10.40
N THR A 157 15.90 6.12 -9.68
CA THR A 157 14.66 6.80 -10.12
C THR A 157 14.92 8.28 -10.45
N GLY A 158 14.44 8.72 -11.60
CA GLY A 158 14.57 10.09 -12.10
C GLY A 158 15.36 10.20 -13.40
N ASP A 159 15.48 11.42 -13.90
CA ASP A 159 16.22 11.71 -15.14
C ASP A 159 17.72 11.39 -14.97
N ALA A 160 18.35 11.02 -16.10
CA ALA A 160 19.75 10.58 -16.12
C ALA A 160 20.70 11.61 -15.49
N ASP A 161 20.50 12.89 -15.81
CA ASP A 161 21.29 14.02 -15.35
C ASP A 161 20.62 14.80 -14.19
N GLY A 162 19.44 14.31 -13.72
CA GLY A 162 18.68 14.93 -12.65
C GLY A 162 19.07 14.42 -11.25
N PRO A 163 18.49 15.00 -10.19
CA PRO A 163 18.68 14.50 -8.82
C PRO A 163 17.96 13.16 -8.62
N PRO A 164 18.34 12.39 -7.57
CA PRO A 164 17.55 11.25 -7.12
C PRO A 164 16.11 11.67 -6.84
N THR A 165 15.14 10.91 -7.35
CA THR A 165 13.72 11.29 -7.29
C THR A 165 12.92 10.19 -6.60
N LYS A 166 12.07 10.59 -5.63
CA LYS A 166 11.16 9.64 -4.98
C LYS A 166 10.04 9.22 -5.93
N VAL A 167 9.48 8.04 -5.72
CA VAL A 167 8.20 7.65 -6.34
C VAL A 167 7.09 8.57 -5.83
N GLY A 168 6.16 8.97 -6.70
CA GLY A 168 5.14 9.98 -6.42
C GLY A 168 4.10 9.62 -5.35
N THR A 169 4.08 8.37 -4.90
CA THR A 169 3.25 7.89 -3.77
C THR A 169 4.15 7.42 -2.62
N SER A 170 3.57 7.11 -1.44
CA SER A 170 4.27 6.53 -0.29
C SER A 170 4.59 5.06 -0.54
N ILE A 171 5.43 4.78 -1.54
CA ILE A 171 5.69 3.42 -2.03
C ILE A 171 6.31 2.52 -0.96
N ALA A 172 7.16 3.06 -0.06
CA ALA A 172 7.75 2.29 1.02
C ALA A 172 6.68 1.79 2.01
N ASP A 173 5.74 2.65 2.37
CA ASP A 173 4.59 2.26 3.20
C ASP A 173 3.73 1.20 2.52
N LEU A 174 3.35 1.42 1.26
CA LEU A 174 2.43 0.54 0.53
C LEU A 174 3.03 -0.85 0.31
N VAL A 175 4.29 -0.94 -0.13
CA VAL A 175 4.97 -2.22 -0.33
C VAL A 175 5.15 -2.96 0.99
N THR A 176 5.50 -2.25 2.07
CA THR A 176 5.60 -2.83 3.41
C THR A 176 4.25 -3.36 3.88
N GLY A 177 3.16 -2.62 3.64
CA GLY A 177 1.80 -3.07 3.94
C GLY A 177 1.40 -4.33 3.17
N LEU A 178 1.79 -4.46 1.89
CA LEU A 178 1.61 -5.68 1.11
C LEU A 178 2.38 -6.87 1.72
N TYR A 179 3.66 -6.68 2.08
CA TYR A 179 4.44 -7.73 2.75
C TYR A 179 3.88 -8.10 4.12
N ALA A 180 3.40 -7.13 4.89
CA ALA A 180 2.79 -7.39 6.19
C ALA A 180 1.49 -8.22 6.05
N ALA A 181 0.62 -7.86 5.11
CA ALA A 181 -0.57 -8.65 4.81
C ALA A 181 -0.21 -10.07 4.36
N GLN A 182 0.74 -10.23 3.43
CA GLN A 182 1.25 -11.53 2.98
C GLN A 182 1.80 -12.37 4.14
N ALA A 183 2.60 -11.76 5.01
CA ALA A 183 3.23 -12.44 6.15
C ALA A 183 2.20 -12.88 7.18
N VAL A 184 1.17 -12.08 7.44
CA VAL A 184 0.02 -12.45 8.30
C VAL A 184 -0.73 -13.64 7.71
N LEU A 185 -1.04 -13.63 6.42
CA LEU A 185 -1.68 -14.77 5.73
C LEU A 185 -0.85 -16.05 5.85
N ALA A 186 0.47 -15.96 5.65
CA ALA A 186 1.38 -17.10 5.81
C ALA A 186 1.42 -17.60 7.25
N ALA A 187 1.44 -16.69 8.24
CA ALA A 187 1.42 -17.06 9.66
C ALA A 187 0.09 -17.71 10.07
N LEU A 188 -1.04 -17.23 9.57
CA LEU A 188 -2.35 -17.84 9.77
C LEU A 188 -2.41 -19.27 9.18
N ALA A 189 -1.89 -19.46 7.97
CA ALA A 189 -1.80 -20.77 7.33
C ALA A 189 -0.86 -21.73 8.11
N GLN A 190 0.26 -21.22 8.64
CA GLN A 190 1.15 -21.99 9.51
C GLN A 190 0.44 -22.38 10.81
N ARG A 191 -0.28 -21.44 11.43
CA ARG A 191 -1.07 -21.66 12.65
C ARG A 191 -2.10 -22.77 12.48
N GLN A 192 -2.76 -22.87 11.34
CA GLN A 192 -3.71 -23.97 11.07
C GLN A 192 -3.06 -25.35 11.16
N ARG A 193 -1.80 -25.48 10.75
CA ARG A 193 -1.05 -26.76 10.80
C ARG A 193 -0.44 -27.04 12.15
N THR A 194 0.03 -26.00 12.86
CA THR A 194 0.82 -26.16 14.09
C THR A 194 0.00 -25.98 15.37
N GLY A 195 -1.17 -25.37 15.26
CA GLY A 195 -1.98 -24.95 16.39
C GLY A 195 -1.45 -23.71 17.13
N LYS A 196 -0.28 -23.18 16.75
CA LYS A 196 0.42 -22.09 17.45
C LYS A 196 0.54 -20.85 16.57
N GLY A 197 0.39 -19.69 17.20
CA GLY A 197 0.72 -18.39 16.61
C GLY A 197 2.23 -18.13 16.58
N GLY A 198 2.61 -16.89 16.31
CA GLY A 198 4.02 -16.51 16.26
C GLY A 198 4.20 -15.02 15.98
N ARG A 199 5.46 -14.57 16.01
CA ARG A 199 5.82 -13.20 15.68
C ARG A 199 6.34 -13.09 14.26
N VAL A 200 5.83 -12.09 13.54
CA VAL A 200 6.30 -11.66 12.22
C VAL A 200 6.93 -10.28 12.38
N ASP A 201 8.09 -10.08 11.80
CA ASP A 201 8.80 -8.80 11.74
C ASP A 201 8.91 -8.35 10.28
N VAL A 202 8.41 -7.15 9.96
CA VAL A 202 8.42 -6.60 8.61
C VAL A 202 9.15 -5.25 8.63
N SER A 203 10.27 -5.20 7.92
CA SER A 203 11.09 -4.00 7.78
C SER A 203 10.72 -3.25 6.50
N MET A 204 10.54 -1.93 6.60
CA MET A 204 10.32 -1.09 5.43
C MET A 204 11.57 -1.07 4.54
N LEU A 205 12.77 -1.04 5.12
CA LEU A 205 14.01 -1.09 4.35
C LEU A 205 14.12 -2.38 3.53
N ASP A 206 13.87 -3.54 4.15
CA ASP A 206 13.96 -4.83 3.48
C ASP A 206 12.89 -4.94 2.37
N SER A 207 11.68 -4.46 2.66
CA SER A 207 10.57 -4.41 1.71
C SER A 207 10.93 -3.59 0.47
N MET A 208 11.53 -2.41 0.67
CA MET A 208 11.97 -1.55 -0.42
C MET A 208 13.19 -2.12 -1.16
N ALA A 209 14.17 -2.66 -0.45
CA ALA A 209 15.35 -3.28 -1.06
C ALA A 209 14.98 -4.47 -1.96
N SER A 210 13.92 -5.21 -1.61
CA SER A 210 13.42 -6.31 -2.44
C SER A 210 12.97 -5.86 -3.84
N LEU A 211 12.56 -4.59 -4.01
CA LEU A 211 12.18 -4.04 -5.31
C LEU A 211 13.37 -3.85 -6.27
N LEU A 212 14.60 -3.87 -5.78
CA LEU A 212 15.78 -3.71 -6.63
C LEU A 212 15.96 -4.88 -7.61
N THR A 213 15.47 -6.08 -7.29
CA THR A 213 15.40 -7.26 -8.18
C THR A 213 16.60 -7.38 -9.14
N PHE A 214 16.38 -7.19 -10.46
CA PHE A 214 17.43 -7.28 -11.48
C PHE A 214 18.52 -6.19 -11.33
N ASN A 215 18.22 -5.04 -10.76
CA ASN A 215 19.23 -4.00 -10.49
C ASN A 215 20.26 -4.49 -9.47
N ALA A 216 19.83 -5.15 -8.40
CA ALA A 216 20.70 -5.81 -7.44
C ALA A 216 21.49 -6.95 -8.12
N GLY A 217 20.84 -7.77 -8.95
CA GLY A 217 21.48 -8.82 -9.73
C GLY A 217 22.57 -8.28 -10.67
N MET A 218 22.31 -7.17 -11.34
CA MET A 218 23.31 -6.49 -12.19
C MET A 218 24.51 -5.99 -11.36
N TYR A 219 24.28 -5.40 -10.20
CA TYR A 219 25.35 -4.98 -9.29
C TYR A 219 26.18 -6.16 -8.80
N TYR A 220 25.56 -7.22 -8.30
CA TYR A 220 26.28 -8.41 -7.81
C TYR A 220 27.13 -9.08 -8.90
N THR A 221 26.69 -9.03 -10.16
CA THR A 221 27.42 -9.64 -11.29
C THR A 221 28.54 -8.76 -11.80
N SER A 222 28.36 -7.43 -11.85
CA SER A 222 29.28 -6.51 -12.52
C SER A 222 30.13 -5.67 -11.56
N GLY A 223 29.76 -5.59 -10.27
CA GLY A 223 30.33 -4.66 -9.31
C GLY A 223 29.99 -3.18 -9.56
N LYS A 224 29.11 -2.89 -10.54
CA LYS A 224 28.76 -1.52 -10.93
C LYS A 224 27.31 -1.21 -10.58
N SER A 225 27.09 -0.15 -9.80
CA SER A 225 25.73 0.32 -9.49
C SER A 225 25.03 0.81 -10.75
N PRO A 226 23.75 0.39 -10.98
CA PRO A 226 22.91 0.95 -12.00
C PRO A 226 22.76 2.47 -11.82
N LYS A 227 22.59 3.20 -12.93
CA LYS A 227 22.37 4.65 -12.90
C LYS A 227 20.94 4.97 -13.33
N ARG A 228 20.46 6.16 -12.94
CA ARG A 228 19.20 6.72 -13.45
C ARG A 228 19.20 6.80 -14.96
N ARG A 229 18.05 6.57 -15.56
CA ARG A 229 17.86 6.54 -17.02
C ARG A 229 16.55 7.21 -17.46
N GLY A 230 15.89 7.94 -16.57
CA GLY A 230 14.52 8.39 -16.82
C GLY A 230 13.59 7.18 -17.02
N ASN A 231 12.80 7.25 -18.07
CA ASN A 231 11.84 6.19 -18.43
C ASN A 231 12.43 5.15 -19.42
N ALA A 232 13.72 5.21 -19.71
CA ALA A 232 14.33 4.35 -20.71
C ALA A 232 14.71 2.97 -20.14
N HIS A 233 14.37 1.90 -20.85
CA HIS A 233 14.79 0.56 -20.49
C HIS A 233 16.31 0.38 -20.66
N PRO A 234 17.04 -0.33 -19.76
CA PRO A 234 18.50 -0.41 -19.83
C PRO A 234 19.04 -1.03 -21.11
N THR A 235 18.35 -2.00 -21.72
CA THR A 235 18.85 -2.83 -22.81
C THR A 235 17.93 -2.92 -24.04
N ILE A 236 16.80 -2.22 -24.04
CA ILE A 236 15.79 -2.26 -25.14
C ILE A 236 15.50 -0.86 -25.61
N SER A 237 15.39 -0.66 -26.92
CA SER A 237 14.96 0.61 -27.55
C SER A 237 14.26 0.34 -28.91
N PRO A 238 13.16 1.09 -29.22
CA PRO A 238 12.41 2.00 -28.34
C PRO A 238 11.67 1.25 -27.22
N TYR A 239 11.97 1.60 -25.98
CA TYR A 239 11.22 1.19 -24.79
C TYR A 239 11.35 2.31 -23.78
N GLU A 240 10.51 3.33 -23.95
CA GLU A 240 10.61 4.58 -23.18
C GLU A 240 9.40 5.50 -23.40
N THR A 241 9.46 6.67 -22.80
CA THR A 241 8.40 7.69 -22.91
C THR A 241 8.71 8.66 -24.05
N PHE A 242 7.67 9.00 -24.81
CA PHE A 242 7.69 9.98 -25.90
C PHE A 242 6.63 11.05 -25.70
N GLN A 243 6.85 12.22 -26.26
CA GLN A 243 5.91 13.33 -26.25
C GLN A 243 5.01 13.30 -27.49
N ALA A 244 3.69 13.25 -27.28
CA ALA A 244 2.68 13.50 -28.29
C ALA A 244 2.27 14.98 -28.31
N SER A 245 1.36 15.39 -29.19
CA SER A 245 0.91 16.79 -29.27
C SER A 245 0.16 17.28 -28.03
N ASP A 246 -0.46 16.36 -27.26
CA ASP A 246 -1.34 16.66 -26.12
C ASP A 246 -0.84 16.07 -24.78
N GLY A 247 0.36 15.49 -24.75
CA GLY A 247 0.91 14.89 -23.53
C GLY A 247 1.92 13.78 -23.80
N TRP A 248 2.11 12.89 -22.82
CA TRP A 248 3.13 11.86 -22.85
C TRP A 248 2.51 10.46 -22.99
N PHE A 249 3.24 9.57 -23.66
CA PHE A 249 2.87 8.14 -23.76
C PHE A 249 4.11 7.24 -23.71
N ASN A 250 3.93 6.00 -23.27
CA ASN A 250 4.95 4.99 -23.27
C ASN A 250 4.81 4.08 -24.50
N LEU A 251 5.95 3.72 -25.09
CA LEU A 251 6.04 2.80 -26.21
C LEU A 251 7.05 1.70 -25.91
N GLY A 252 6.67 0.44 -26.11
CA GLY A 252 7.52 -0.71 -25.86
C GLY A 252 7.74 -1.60 -27.10
N VAL A 253 8.80 -1.36 -27.86
CA VAL A 253 9.22 -2.19 -29.00
C VAL A 253 10.27 -3.20 -28.52
N ALA A 254 9.81 -4.27 -27.86
CA ALA A 254 10.64 -5.13 -27.04
C ALA A 254 11.61 -6.06 -27.79
N ASN A 255 11.36 -6.32 -29.07
CA ASN A 255 12.17 -7.27 -29.87
C ASN A 255 12.13 -6.92 -31.35
N ASP A 256 12.90 -7.66 -32.17
CA ASP A 256 13.03 -7.37 -33.61
C ASP A 256 11.72 -7.63 -34.40
N ARG A 257 10.86 -8.55 -33.93
CA ARG A 257 9.53 -8.72 -34.51
C ARG A 257 8.65 -7.49 -34.31
N PHE A 258 8.65 -6.93 -33.09
CA PHE A 258 7.94 -5.67 -32.83
C PHE A 258 8.55 -4.51 -33.58
N TRP A 259 9.87 -4.50 -33.79
CA TRP A 259 10.53 -3.47 -34.61
C TRP A 259 10.04 -3.48 -36.04
N ALA A 260 9.96 -4.66 -36.68
CA ALA A 260 9.42 -4.79 -38.04
C ALA A 260 7.95 -4.32 -38.12
N SER A 261 7.12 -4.70 -37.14
CA SER A 261 5.73 -4.24 -37.07
C SER A 261 5.64 -2.73 -36.84
N PHE A 262 6.49 -2.18 -36.00
CA PHE A 262 6.58 -0.75 -35.72
C PHE A 262 6.94 0.04 -36.98
N CYS A 263 8.00 -0.32 -37.68
CA CYS A 263 8.40 0.36 -38.93
C CYS A 263 7.30 0.30 -39.99
N LYS A 264 6.58 -0.82 -40.07
CA LYS A 264 5.46 -0.98 -40.99
C LYS A 264 4.29 -0.05 -40.68
N VAL A 265 3.82 0.02 -39.42
CA VAL A 265 2.66 0.86 -39.07
C VAL A 265 2.99 2.35 -39.02
N MET A 266 4.26 2.69 -38.81
CA MET A 266 4.78 4.05 -38.89
C MET A 266 5.06 4.52 -40.33
N ASP A 267 4.92 3.63 -41.32
CA ASP A 267 5.32 3.86 -42.70
C ASP A 267 6.78 4.38 -42.83
N ARG A 268 7.69 3.70 -42.13
CA ARG A 268 9.11 4.03 -42.06
C ARG A 268 9.98 2.87 -42.58
N PRO A 269 9.92 2.58 -43.91
CA PRO A 269 10.76 1.54 -44.52
C PRO A 269 12.26 1.90 -44.46
N ASP A 270 12.59 3.16 -44.37
CA ASP A 270 13.96 3.67 -44.18
C ASP A 270 14.57 3.18 -42.84
N LEU A 271 13.81 3.24 -41.73
CA LEU A 271 14.27 2.74 -40.44
C LEU A 271 14.41 1.20 -40.45
N MET A 272 13.54 0.52 -41.16
CA MET A 272 13.62 -0.94 -41.33
C MET A 272 14.84 -1.38 -42.14
N ALA A 273 15.20 -0.60 -43.15
CA ALA A 273 16.33 -0.88 -44.02
C ALA A 273 17.69 -0.45 -43.44
N GLU A 274 17.72 0.34 -42.39
CA GLU A 274 18.95 0.86 -41.76
C GLU A 274 19.65 -0.27 -40.97
N PRO A 275 20.85 -0.73 -41.42
CA PRO A 275 21.53 -1.87 -40.79
C PRO A 275 21.88 -1.63 -39.32
N ARG A 276 22.09 -0.35 -38.89
CA ARG A 276 22.42 0.02 -37.51
C ARG A 276 21.23 -0.18 -36.55
N TYR A 277 20.00 -0.31 -37.08
CA TYR A 277 18.79 -0.57 -36.27
C TYR A 277 18.29 -2.01 -36.37
N ALA A 278 19.03 -2.89 -37.07
CA ALA A 278 18.57 -4.25 -37.31
C ALA A 278 18.40 -5.09 -36.05
N ARG A 279 19.26 -4.91 -35.05
CA ARG A 279 19.26 -5.71 -33.82
C ARG A 279 18.83 -4.86 -32.62
N ALA A 280 18.11 -5.46 -31.68
CA ALA A 280 17.65 -4.79 -30.46
C ALA A 280 18.78 -4.15 -29.64
N ALA A 281 19.94 -4.83 -29.53
CA ALA A 281 21.10 -4.31 -28.82
C ALA A 281 21.70 -3.04 -29.49
N ASP A 282 21.72 -3.02 -30.83
CA ASP A 282 22.24 -1.89 -31.58
C ASP A 282 21.31 -0.68 -31.46
N ARG A 283 20.00 -0.88 -31.54
CA ARG A 283 19.02 0.16 -31.25
C ARG A 283 19.14 0.71 -29.83
N ALA A 284 19.39 -0.14 -28.84
CA ALA A 284 19.61 0.29 -27.46
C ALA A 284 20.88 1.16 -27.31
N ALA A 285 21.95 0.82 -28.02
CA ALA A 285 23.19 1.61 -28.06
C ALA A 285 22.99 2.98 -28.75
N LEU A 286 22.14 3.03 -29.79
CA LEU A 286 21.83 4.24 -30.57
C LEU A 286 20.53 4.93 -30.13
N ARG A 287 20.08 4.68 -28.90
CA ARG A 287 18.80 5.18 -28.37
C ARG A 287 18.58 6.68 -28.61
N SER A 288 19.55 7.49 -28.24
CA SER A 288 19.41 8.96 -28.34
C SER A 288 19.25 9.40 -29.80
N GLU A 289 19.94 8.78 -30.73
CA GLU A 289 19.80 9.02 -32.14
C GLU A 289 18.41 8.60 -32.63
N LEU A 290 17.98 7.39 -32.31
CA LEU A 290 16.66 6.88 -32.69
C LEU A 290 15.53 7.69 -32.09
N LYS A 291 15.66 8.13 -30.85
CA LYS A 291 14.69 9.02 -30.18
C LYS A 291 14.59 10.37 -30.90
N ALA A 292 15.70 10.94 -31.28
CA ALA A 292 15.72 12.22 -32.01
C ALA A 292 15.01 12.11 -33.38
N VAL A 293 15.03 10.95 -34.02
CA VAL A 293 14.29 10.70 -35.26
C VAL A 293 12.79 10.52 -35.02
N LEU A 294 12.40 9.84 -33.94
CA LEU A 294 11.01 9.47 -33.68
C LEU A 294 10.21 10.59 -33.01
N GLU A 295 10.81 11.34 -32.10
CA GLU A 295 10.10 12.31 -31.26
C GLU A 295 9.41 13.44 -32.04
N PRO A 296 9.98 14.01 -33.11
CA PRO A 296 9.28 14.99 -33.96
C PRO A 296 8.01 14.42 -34.59
N ILE A 297 8.04 13.16 -35.02
CA ILE A 297 6.88 12.47 -35.62
C ILE A 297 5.78 12.29 -34.59
N PHE A 298 6.14 11.86 -33.38
CA PHE A 298 5.15 11.64 -32.31
C PHE A 298 4.45 12.92 -31.85
N ARG A 299 5.10 14.06 -31.93
CA ARG A 299 4.51 15.38 -31.62
C ARG A 299 3.43 15.85 -32.60
N GLU A 300 3.32 15.24 -33.79
CA GLU A 300 2.33 15.62 -34.80
C GLU A 300 0.90 15.18 -34.49
N ARG A 301 0.71 14.18 -33.61
CA ARG A 301 -0.60 13.59 -33.30
C ARG A 301 -0.81 13.44 -31.80
N PRO A 302 -2.08 13.38 -31.34
CA PRO A 302 -2.40 13.20 -29.94
C PRO A 302 -2.12 11.76 -29.44
N ARG A 303 -2.02 11.58 -28.13
CA ARG A 303 -1.77 10.30 -27.46
C ARG A 303 -2.71 9.18 -27.93
N ASP A 304 -4.00 9.50 -28.09
CA ASP A 304 -5.01 8.52 -28.47
C ASP A 304 -4.80 7.97 -29.87
N TYR A 305 -4.32 8.81 -30.81
CA TYR A 305 -3.94 8.36 -32.14
C TYR A 305 -2.83 7.30 -32.07
N TRP A 306 -1.75 7.60 -31.34
CA TRP A 306 -0.61 6.67 -31.22
C TRP A 306 -0.98 5.39 -30.48
N THR A 307 -1.74 5.50 -29.40
CA THR A 307 -2.15 4.31 -28.63
C THR A 307 -3.08 3.41 -29.45
N ALA A 308 -4.00 3.97 -30.25
CA ALA A 308 -4.86 3.19 -31.13
C ALA A 308 -4.06 2.54 -32.28
N LEU A 309 -3.14 3.28 -32.93
CA LEU A 309 -2.30 2.78 -34.00
C LEU A 309 -1.47 1.56 -33.55
N PHE A 310 -0.78 1.70 -32.44
CA PHE A 310 0.09 0.63 -31.92
C PHE A 310 -0.69 -0.55 -31.31
N ALA A 311 -1.83 -0.29 -30.68
CA ALA A 311 -2.72 -1.36 -30.22
C ALA A 311 -3.22 -2.22 -31.38
N GLY A 312 -3.60 -1.61 -32.51
CA GLY A 312 -4.00 -2.30 -33.73
C GLY A 312 -2.91 -3.22 -34.32
N ALA A 313 -1.65 -2.91 -34.03
CA ALA A 313 -0.48 -3.71 -34.42
C ALA A 313 0.01 -4.64 -33.28
N SER A 314 -0.70 -4.73 -32.16
CA SER A 314 -0.31 -5.50 -30.98
C SER A 314 1.05 -5.05 -30.38
N ILE A 315 1.43 -3.80 -30.56
CA ILE A 315 2.64 -3.20 -29.99
C ILE A 315 2.26 -2.56 -28.66
N PRO A 316 2.92 -2.91 -27.54
CA PRO A 316 2.65 -2.31 -26.24
C PRO A 316 2.84 -0.79 -26.26
N CYS A 317 1.76 -0.06 -25.99
CA CYS A 317 1.74 1.39 -25.94
C CYS A 317 0.64 1.86 -24.98
N GLY A 318 0.85 3.00 -24.31
CA GLY A 318 -0.16 3.53 -23.39
C GLY A 318 0.10 4.98 -23.02
N ALA A 319 -0.95 5.78 -22.91
CA ALA A 319 -0.88 7.16 -22.45
C ALA A 319 -0.41 7.23 -20.99
N ILE A 320 0.41 8.23 -20.64
CA ILE A 320 0.64 8.60 -19.25
C ILE A 320 -0.58 9.39 -18.78
N LYS A 321 -1.32 8.81 -17.84
CA LYS A 321 -2.57 9.35 -17.32
C LYS A 321 -2.37 10.06 -15.98
N SER A 322 -3.13 11.11 -15.77
CA SER A 322 -3.29 11.73 -14.46
C SER A 322 -4.07 10.80 -13.51
N VAL A 323 -4.00 11.07 -12.21
CA VAL A 323 -4.79 10.34 -11.20
C VAL A 323 -6.29 10.41 -11.49
N GLY A 324 -6.79 11.60 -11.92
CA GLY A 324 -8.19 11.76 -12.30
C GLY A 324 -8.59 10.87 -13.48
N GLU A 325 -7.79 10.89 -14.56
CA GLU A 325 -8.03 10.04 -15.74
C GLU A 325 -8.00 8.53 -15.40
N VAL A 326 -7.18 8.12 -14.42
CA VAL A 326 -7.15 6.73 -13.95
C VAL A 326 -8.38 6.39 -13.12
N CYS A 327 -8.79 7.26 -12.18
CA CYS A 327 -9.95 7.05 -11.33
C CYS A 327 -11.27 6.95 -12.12
N GLU A 328 -11.31 7.52 -13.32
CA GLU A 328 -12.47 7.50 -14.23
C GLU A 328 -12.28 6.55 -15.41
N ALA A 329 -11.18 5.82 -15.47
CA ALA A 329 -10.89 4.93 -16.58
C ALA A 329 -11.97 3.84 -16.75
N PRO A 330 -12.54 3.67 -17.97
CA PRO A 330 -13.57 2.66 -18.22
C PRO A 330 -13.17 1.25 -17.79
N GLN A 331 -11.88 0.91 -17.90
CA GLN A 331 -11.36 -0.37 -17.47
C GLN A 331 -11.49 -0.58 -15.96
N LEU A 332 -11.20 0.44 -15.12
CA LEU A 332 -11.34 0.33 -13.67
C LEU A 332 -12.82 0.31 -13.24
N VAL A 333 -13.67 1.07 -13.94
CA VAL A 333 -15.14 1.05 -13.73
C VAL A 333 -15.68 -0.32 -14.08
N ALA A 334 -15.38 -0.85 -15.26
CA ALA A 334 -15.85 -2.17 -15.71
C ALA A 334 -15.36 -3.32 -14.80
N ARG A 335 -14.16 -3.17 -14.21
CA ARG A 335 -13.64 -4.13 -13.23
C ARG A 335 -14.19 -3.92 -11.81
N GLY A 336 -15.02 -2.90 -11.57
CA GLY A 336 -15.55 -2.57 -10.25
C GLY A 336 -14.48 -2.17 -9.24
N VAL A 337 -13.38 -1.56 -9.71
CA VAL A 337 -12.31 -1.02 -8.85
C VAL A 337 -12.64 0.42 -8.43
N ALA A 338 -13.13 1.26 -9.35
CA ALA A 338 -13.64 2.58 -9.02
C ALA A 338 -15.08 2.47 -8.50
N ARG A 339 -15.29 2.79 -7.21
CA ARG A 339 -16.57 2.67 -6.51
C ARG A 339 -16.88 3.90 -5.67
N SER A 340 -18.12 3.99 -5.18
CA SER A 340 -18.55 4.96 -4.17
C SER A 340 -19.27 4.27 -3.01
N MET A 341 -19.31 4.95 -1.85
CA MET A 341 -20.04 4.55 -0.65
C MET A 341 -20.52 5.78 0.09
N GLN A 342 -21.56 5.63 0.92
CA GLN A 342 -22.03 6.72 1.80
C GLN A 342 -21.20 6.75 3.08
N HIS A 343 -20.72 7.95 3.46
CA HIS A 343 -20.03 8.20 4.71
C HIS A 343 -20.77 9.30 5.51
N PRO A 344 -21.00 9.15 6.83
CA PRO A 344 -21.86 10.05 7.59
C PRO A 344 -21.35 11.50 7.64
N ALA A 345 -20.02 11.70 7.61
CA ALA A 345 -19.42 13.02 7.58
C ALA A 345 -19.03 13.47 6.18
N ALA A 346 -18.43 12.57 5.35
CA ALA A 346 -17.90 12.91 4.04
C ALA A 346 -18.94 12.82 2.89
N GLY A 347 -20.15 12.32 3.13
CA GLY A 347 -21.18 12.16 2.11
C GLY A 347 -20.85 11.05 1.11
N ASP A 348 -20.94 11.32 -0.18
CA ASP A 348 -20.60 10.35 -1.24
C ASP A 348 -19.08 10.26 -1.40
N LEU A 349 -18.51 9.20 -0.82
CA LEU A 349 -17.06 8.94 -0.81
C LEU A 349 -16.69 7.99 -1.95
N ARG A 350 -15.91 8.50 -2.91
CA ARG A 350 -15.31 7.67 -3.98
C ARG A 350 -14.04 7.00 -3.49
N TYR A 351 -13.83 5.74 -3.86
CA TYR A 351 -12.65 4.97 -3.44
C TYR A 351 -12.23 3.94 -4.49
N LEU A 352 -10.98 3.49 -4.39
CA LEU A 352 -10.48 2.35 -5.16
C LEU A 352 -10.65 1.08 -4.30
N ALA A 353 -11.53 0.18 -4.75
CA ALA A 353 -11.82 -1.08 -4.09
C ALA A 353 -10.64 -2.07 -4.19
N SER A 354 -10.75 -3.22 -3.51
CA SER A 354 -9.79 -4.31 -3.62
C SER A 354 -9.57 -4.75 -5.07
N THR A 355 -8.32 -5.06 -5.40
CA THR A 355 -7.91 -5.56 -6.71
C THR A 355 -8.05 -7.07 -6.85
N VAL A 356 -8.29 -7.78 -5.73
CA VAL A 356 -8.40 -9.24 -5.70
C VAL A 356 -9.79 -9.68 -6.15
N ARG A 357 -9.82 -10.67 -7.02
CA ARG A 357 -11.06 -11.29 -7.52
C ARG A 357 -10.95 -12.81 -7.35
N PHE A 358 -12.04 -13.44 -6.93
CA PHE A 358 -12.15 -14.89 -6.91
C PHE A 358 -13.16 -15.34 -7.96
N ASP A 359 -12.78 -16.31 -8.80
CA ASP A 359 -13.59 -16.83 -9.92
C ASP A 359 -14.24 -15.69 -10.74
N ASP A 360 -13.43 -14.69 -11.10
CA ASP A 360 -13.81 -13.48 -11.83
C ASP A 360 -14.85 -12.58 -11.13
N GLN A 361 -15.31 -12.93 -9.93
CA GLN A 361 -16.23 -12.12 -9.16
C GLN A 361 -15.49 -10.94 -8.50
N PRO A 362 -16.04 -9.72 -8.59
CA PRO A 362 -15.51 -8.58 -7.86
C PRO A 362 -15.66 -8.81 -6.35
N PRO A 363 -14.82 -8.17 -5.51
CA PRO A 363 -15.00 -8.20 -4.07
C PRO A 363 -16.38 -7.61 -3.69
N PRO A 364 -16.94 -8.02 -2.54
CA PRO A 364 -18.16 -7.41 -2.00
C PRO A 364 -17.97 -5.91 -1.74
N ASP A 365 -19.06 -5.21 -1.47
CA ASP A 365 -18.99 -3.80 -1.08
C ASP A 365 -18.25 -3.65 0.24
N ALA A 366 -17.37 -2.68 0.31
CA ALA A 366 -16.59 -2.41 1.49
C ALA A 366 -17.43 -1.67 2.55
N ARG A 367 -17.16 -1.94 3.84
CA ARG A 367 -17.58 -1.07 4.92
C ARG A 367 -16.83 0.26 4.81
N ARG A 368 -17.52 1.38 5.03
CA ARG A 368 -16.89 2.69 5.05
C ARG A 368 -15.84 2.82 6.15
N PRO A 369 -14.86 3.73 6.00
CA PRO A 369 -13.94 4.08 7.08
C PRO A 369 -14.70 4.55 8.33
N PRO A 370 -14.27 4.22 9.54
CA PRO A 370 -15.00 4.56 10.76
C PRO A 370 -14.72 5.99 11.22
N LEU A 371 -15.68 6.60 11.92
CA LEU A 371 -15.42 7.73 12.80
C LEU A 371 -14.62 7.29 14.03
N LEU A 372 -13.94 8.22 14.69
CA LEU A 372 -13.14 7.92 15.89
C LEU A 372 -13.99 7.32 17.00
N GLY A 373 -13.62 6.12 17.45
CA GLY A 373 -14.26 5.41 18.55
C GLY A 373 -15.70 4.95 18.29
N GLU A 374 -16.18 5.05 17.06
CA GLU A 374 -17.59 4.82 16.68
C GLU A 374 -18.14 3.46 17.13
N HIS A 375 -17.29 2.45 17.21
CA HIS A 375 -17.70 1.07 17.46
C HIS A 375 -17.25 0.55 18.84
N THR A 376 -16.84 1.42 19.76
CA THR A 376 -16.26 1.00 21.04
C THR A 376 -17.19 0.04 21.80
N ASN A 377 -18.43 0.45 22.10
CA ASN A 377 -19.36 -0.40 22.86
C ASN A 377 -19.75 -1.66 22.09
N GLU A 378 -20.03 -1.53 20.78
CA GLU A 378 -20.37 -2.66 19.89
C GLU A 378 -19.31 -3.76 19.99
N ILE A 379 -18.03 -3.40 19.84
CA ILE A 379 -16.92 -4.35 19.87
C ILE A 379 -16.75 -5.01 21.24
N LEU A 380 -16.86 -4.25 22.32
CA LEU A 380 -16.68 -4.80 23.66
C LEU A 380 -17.77 -5.82 23.98
N THR A 381 -19.00 -5.55 23.55
CA THR A 381 -20.10 -6.52 23.68
C THR A 381 -19.89 -7.74 22.78
N GLU A 382 -19.54 -7.55 21.49
CA GLU A 382 -19.43 -8.65 20.53
C GLU A 382 -18.18 -9.53 20.76
N TRP A 383 -17.02 -8.94 21.00
CA TRP A 383 -15.77 -9.69 21.10
C TRP A 383 -15.54 -10.24 22.50
N LEU A 384 -15.98 -9.51 23.55
CA LEU A 384 -15.66 -9.82 24.95
C LEU A 384 -16.90 -10.19 25.77
N SER A 385 -18.10 -10.11 25.20
CA SER A 385 -19.38 -10.34 25.89
C SER A 385 -19.56 -9.48 27.15
N MET A 386 -18.99 -8.25 27.12
CA MET A 386 -19.10 -7.29 28.21
C MET A 386 -20.51 -6.70 28.28
N ASP A 387 -21.01 -6.53 29.50
CA ASP A 387 -22.19 -5.74 29.79
C ASP A 387 -21.84 -4.26 30.04
N ASP A 388 -22.88 -3.42 30.17
CA ASP A 388 -22.71 -1.97 30.40
C ASP A 388 -21.95 -1.65 31.70
N ALA A 389 -22.09 -2.48 32.75
CA ALA A 389 -21.41 -2.27 34.01
C ALA A 389 -19.90 -2.58 33.90
N GLU A 390 -19.53 -3.60 33.18
CA GLU A 390 -18.12 -3.90 32.88
C GLU A 390 -17.50 -2.82 32.01
N ILE A 391 -18.20 -2.31 30.99
CA ILE A 391 -17.73 -1.21 30.13
C ILE A 391 -17.54 0.07 30.98
N ALA A 392 -18.48 0.39 31.88
CA ALA A 392 -18.36 1.52 32.80
C ALA A 392 -17.14 1.40 33.73
N ASN A 393 -16.89 0.19 34.26
CA ASN A 393 -15.69 -0.05 35.08
C ASN A 393 -14.38 0.18 34.32
N PHE A 394 -14.33 -0.14 33.02
CA PHE A 394 -13.16 0.19 32.18
C PHE A 394 -13.03 1.70 31.94
N ALA A 395 -14.15 2.41 31.80
CA ALA A 395 -14.16 3.88 31.70
C ALA A 395 -13.60 4.50 32.99
N ASP A 396 -14.02 4.02 34.17
CA ASP A 396 -13.52 4.50 35.48
C ASP A 396 -12.01 4.23 35.66
N LYS A 397 -11.48 3.15 35.06
CA LYS A 397 -10.05 2.86 34.99
C LYS A 397 -9.31 3.67 33.90
N GLY A 398 -9.99 4.61 33.23
CA GLY A 398 -9.43 5.49 32.21
C GLY A 398 -9.17 4.85 30.85
N ALA A 399 -9.78 3.69 30.55
CA ALA A 399 -9.55 2.99 29.30
C ALA A 399 -9.88 3.82 28.05
N PHE A 400 -10.87 4.69 28.13
CA PHE A 400 -11.37 5.49 27.00
C PHE A 400 -10.95 6.97 27.05
N GLY A 401 -9.88 7.27 27.81
CA GLY A 401 -9.42 8.65 28.06
C GLY A 401 -10.26 9.37 29.12
N LYS A 402 -9.93 10.63 29.37
CA LYS A 402 -10.70 11.45 30.31
C LYS A 402 -11.98 11.93 29.63
N SER A 403 -13.14 11.78 30.29
CA SER A 403 -14.38 12.40 29.81
C SER A 403 -14.23 13.93 29.88
N GLU A 404 -14.90 14.66 28.96
CA GLU A 404 -14.93 16.15 29.02
C GLU A 404 -15.39 16.72 30.40
N ALA A 405 -16.13 15.91 31.16
CA ALA A 405 -16.53 16.29 32.53
C ALA A 405 -15.33 16.41 33.49
N SER A 406 -14.31 15.53 33.35
CA SER A 406 -13.12 15.54 34.21
C SER A 406 -12.10 16.62 33.83
N LEU A 407 -12.21 17.25 32.66
CA LEU A 407 -11.37 18.39 32.24
C LEU A 407 -11.86 19.73 32.80
N LYS A 408 -13.13 19.82 33.26
CA LYS A 408 -13.70 21.02 33.83
C LYS A 408 -13.51 21.16 35.35
N GLU A 409 -13.10 20.09 36.04
CA GLU A 409 -12.85 20.11 37.48
C GLU A 409 -11.39 20.44 37.88
N GLY A 410 -10.51 20.66 36.89
CA GLY A 410 -9.09 20.91 37.08
C GLY A 410 -8.60 22.32 36.71
N VAL A 411 -9.50 23.35 36.64
CA VAL A 411 -9.14 24.75 36.42
C VAL A 411 -9.46 25.58 37.64
#